data_a5625d46a936466f1f5c639c28c026d2
#
_entry.id   a5625d46a936466f1f5c639c28c026d2
#
_cell.length_a   1.000
_cell.length_b   1.000
_cell.length_c   1.000
_cell.angle_alpha   90.00
_cell.angle_beta   90.00
_cell.angle_gamma   90.00
#
_symmetry.space_group_name_H-M   'P 1'
#
loop_
_entity.id
_entity.type
_entity.pdbx_description
1 polymer ?
#
loop_
_entity_poly.entity_id
_entity_poly.type
_entity_poly.pdbx_seq_one_letter_code
_entity_poly.pdbx_strand_id
1 'polypeptide(L)'
;MSSSSTEPDEEDPEALIQSLLPSLPLSYWQEVNQGAGMALNRSCAKMPDLLNLRYNNLYWQELVTSTLTLYLYGAYLDIRTRNPEGPNVRLLGMMDKLRPKVKIFCQLWFENSTQPVLSLVSEYKYIFVSKEGGEEGNNPTDNLQPYLLTCPIPSSHAQKNPVLVSVVENACDTSTVLLKVTHDKLEEGEEKKKFAVCVKGLDMPDDLTVRLAEWIELVEAMGADKIFLYKYELHHKVDKLLKYYAKSGQVGLRHLTLPGWDLRSFPALSIFVVFFPAMFIRDHIHLFPRQAPNPT
;
A
#
# COMPACT_ATOMS: atom_id res chain seq x y z
N MET A 1 30.13 -41.00 17.08
CA MET A 1 29.11 -40.02 17.51
C MET A 1 29.49 -38.68 16.90
N SER A 2 29.01 -38.41 15.72
CA SER A 2 29.23 -37.16 15.00
C SER A 2 27.99 -36.30 15.24
N SER A 3 28.19 -35.21 15.94
CA SER A 3 27.18 -34.17 16.16
C SER A 3 27.09 -33.29 14.89
N SER A 4 25.99 -33.40 14.15
CA SER A 4 25.63 -32.47 13.13
C SER A 4 25.10 -31.21 13.81
N SER A 5 25.87 -30.13 13.75
CA SER A 5 25.39 -28.77 14.04
C SER A 5 24.53 -28.30 12.86
N THR A 6 23.23 -28.24 13.05
CA THR A 6 22.33 -27.50 12.16
C THR A 6 22.61 -26.02 12.34
N GLU A 7 23.19 -25.40 11.32
CA GLU A 7 23.24 -23.93 11.19
C GLU A 7 21.81 -23.41 11.13
N PRO A 8 21.52 -22.27 11.77
CA PRO A 8 20.21 -21.63 11.64
C PRO A 8 20.01 -21.16 10.19
N ASP A 9 18.83 -21.44 9.62
CA ASP A 9 18.42 -20.93 8.32
C ASP A 9 18.62 -19.41 8.28
N GLU A 10 19.61 -18.95 7.53
CA GLU A 10 19.78 -17.52 7.21
C GLU A 10 18.54 -17.11 6.40
N GLU A 11 17.64 -16.36 7.02
CA GLU A 11 16.52 -15.74 6.31
C GLU A 11 17.08 -14.88 5.17
N ASP A 12 16.63 -15.14 3.96
CA ASP A 12 17.02 -14.40 2.76
C ASP A 12 16.79 -12.89 2.98
N PRO A 13 17.85 -12.06 2.99
CA PRO A 13 17.73 -10.61 3.24
C PRO A 13 16.78 -9.91 2.27
N GLU A 14 16.69 -10.39 1.04
CA GLU A 14 15.79 -9.83 0.02
C GLU A 14 14.33 -10.13 0.32
N ALA A 15 14.04 -11.34 0.75
CA ALA A 15 12.70 -11.74 1.19
C ALA A 15 12.26 -10.92 2.40
N LEU A 16 13.17 -10.67 3.33
CA LEU A 16 12.89 -9.83 4.50
C LEU A 16 12.60 -8.39 4.08
N ILE A 17 13.43 -7.78 3.22
CA ILE A 17 13.21 -6.42 2.71
C ILE A 17 11.90 -6.34 1.95
N GLN A 18 11.58 -7.31 1.09
CA GLN A 18 10.32 -7.33 0.34
C GLN A 18 9.10 -7.47 1.26
N SER A 19 9.24 -8.18 2.38
CA SER A 19 8.18 -8.32 3.38
C SER A 19 7.94 -7.03 4.17
N LEU A 20 9.01 -6.29 4.46
CA LEU A 20 8.96 -5.02 5.18
C LEU A 20 8.49 -3.87 4.28
N LEU A 21 8.90 -3.88 3.03
CA LEU A 21 8.65 -2.85 2.03
C LEU A 21 7.99 -3.46 0.78
N PRO A 22 6.74 -3.92 0.85
CA PRO A 22 6.07 -4.61 -0.25
C PRO A 22 5.88 -3.73 -1.49
N SER A 23 5.90 -2.41 -1.34
CA SER A 23 5.83 -1.44 -2.44
C SER A 23 7.17 -1.23 -3.16
N LEU A 24 8.29 -1.77 -2.63
CA LEU A 24 9.61 -1.63 -3.23
C LEU A 24 9.80 -2.65 -4.35
N PRO A 25 10.11 -2.24 -5.58
CA PRO A 25 10.23 -3.15 -6.74
C PRO A 25 11.63 -3.77 -6.86
N LEU A 26 12.16 -4.44 -5.83
CA LEU A 26 13.54 -4.95 -5.78
C LEU A 26 13.89 -5.86 -6.96
N SER A 27 13.06 -6.86 -7.24
CA SER A 27 13.30 -7.81 -8.33
C SER A 27 13.35 -7.13 -9.70
N TYR A 28 12.49 -6.15 -9.91
CA TYR A 28 12.44 -5.42 -11.17
C TYR A 28 13.68 -4.54 -11.39
N TRP A 29 14.23 -3.93 -10.34
CA TRP A 29 15.49 -3.19 -10.44
C TRP A 29 16.69 -4.07 -10.78
N GLN A 30 16.73 -5.27 -10.27
CA GLN A 30 17.78 -6.23 -10.59
C GLN A 30 17.75 -6.60 -12.07
N GLU A 31 16.56 -6.86 -12.63
CA GLU A 31 16.39 -7.20 -14.05
C GLU A 31 16.73 -6.01 -14.97
N VAL A 32 16.27 -4.81 -14.64
CA VAL A 32 16.52 -3.60 -15.45
C VAL A 32 17.99 -3.18 -15.42
N ASN A 33 18.66 -3.26 -14.26
CA ASN A 33 20.06 -2.91 -14.14
C ASN A 33 21.00 -3.92 -14.80
N GLN A 34 20.62 -5.19 -14.91
CA GLN A 34 21.37 -6.20 -15.66
C GLN A 34 21.23 -6.02 -17.18
N GLY A 35 20.13 -5.42 -17.65
CA GLY A 35 19.88 -5.14 -19.08
C GLY A 35 20.30 -3.77 -19.57
N ALA A 36 20.71 -2.87 -18.69
CA ALA A 36 20.99 -1.45 -19.01
C ALA A 36 22.39 -1.17 -19.63
N GLY A 37 22.92 -2.11 -20.38
CA GLY A 37 24.02 -1.88 -21.29
C GLY A 37 23.60 -1.03 -22.50
N MET A 38 23.78 0.29 -22.42
CA MET A 38 23.86 1.25 -23.54
C MET A 38 22.66 1.33 -24.50
N ALA A 39 21.75 2.24 -24.23
CA ALA A 39 21.16 3.05 -25.30
C ALA A 39 20.88 4.45 -24.75
N LEU A 40 21.69 5.41 -25.13
CA LEU A 40 21.40 6.85 -25.00
C LEU A 40 20.23 7.20 -25.93
N ASN A 41 19.06 6.71 -25.63
CA ASN A 41 17.85 7.17 -26.29
C ASN A 41 17.25 8.28 -25.42
N ARG A 42 16.99 9.44 -26.00
CA ARG A 42 16.37 10.61 -25.37
C ARG A 42 14.92 10.29 -25.02
N SER A 43 14.72 9.41 -24.03
CA SER A 43 13.38 9.17 -23.51
C SER A 43 12.96 10.38 -22.69
N CYS A 44 11.71 10.79 -22.86
CA CYS A 44 11.09 11.90 -22.13
C CYS A 44 11.08 11.67 -20.61
N ALA A 45 11.14 10.41 -20.16
CA ALA A 45 11.21 10.06 -18.75
C ALA A 45 12.15 8.88 -18.55
N LYS A 46 12.83 8.87 -17.42
CA LYS A 46 13.70 7.77 -17.01
C LYS A 46 13.14 7.12 -15.76
N MET A 47 13.32 5.81 -15.65
CA MET A 47 13.04 5.12 -14.40
C MET A 47 13.94 5.68 -13.30
N PRO A 48 13.38 6.07 -12.16
CA PRO A 48 14.19 6.56 -11.06
C PRO A 48 15.10 5.47 -10.51
N ASP A 49 16.34 5.83 -10.22
CA ASP A 49 17.25 4.96 -9.48
C ASP A 49 16.83 4.87 -8.02
N LEU A 50 17.19 3.78 -7.36
CA LEU A 50 16.89 3.57 -5.93
C LEU A 50 17.32 4.75 -5.05
N LEU A 51 18.49 5.32 -5.33
CA LEU A 51 19.06 6.44 -4.58
C LEU A 51 18.32 7.77 -4.81
N ASN A 52 17.51 7.86 -5.84
CA ASN A 52 16.71 9.05 -6.15
C ASN A 52 15.34 9.01 -5.46
N LEU A 53 14.94 7.87 -4.93
CA LEU A 53 13.67 7.76 -4.24
C LEU A 53 13.73 8.48 -2.90
N ARG A 54 12.67 9.22 -2.62
CA ARG A 54 12.50 9.91 -1.35
C ARG A 54 11.48 9.18 -0.49
N TYR A 55 11.90 8.84 0.72
CA TYR A 55 11.05 8.22 1.72
C TYR A 55 10.86 9.20 2.88
N ASN A 56 9.62 9.41 3.27
CA ASN A 56 9.31 10.09 4.52
C ASN A 56 9.53 9.13 5.71
N ASN A 57 9.09 7.88 5.54
CA ASN A 57 9.38 6.77 6.44
C ASN A 57 9.29 5.45 5.67
N LEU A 58 9.39 4.30 6.33
CA LEU A 58 9.41 2.98 5.69
C LEU A 58 8.21 2.69 4.78
N TYR A 59 7.07 3.34 5.00
CA TYR A 59 5.81 3.05 4.30
C TYR A 59 5.44 4.09 3.25
N TRP A 60 6.01 5.29 3.30
CA TRP A 60 5.55 6.43 2.51
C TRP A 60 6.68 7.02 1.68
N GLN A 61 6.49 7.03 0.38
CA GLN A 61 7.36 7.75 -0.55
C GLN A 61 6.85 9.17 -0.75
N GLU A 62 7.77 10.12 -0.95
CA GLU A 62 7.48 11.56 -0.98
C GLU A 62 7.70 12.15 -2.37
N LEU A 63 6.69 12.85 -2.87
CA LEU A 63 6.77 13.72 -4.03
C LEU A 63 6.49 15.16 -3.61
N VAL A 64 7.45 16.04 -3.80
CA VAL A 64 7.29 17.49 -3.63
C VAL A 64 7.03 18.10 -5.00
N THR A 65 5.90 18.79 -5.13
CA THR A 65 5.55 19.56 -6.34
C THR A 65 5.71 21.05 -6.08
N SER A 66 5.46 21.86 -7.10
CA SER A 66 5.52 23.34 -6.97
C SER A 66 4.51 23.90 -5.96
N THR A 67 3.43 23.15 -5.64
CA THR A 67 2.31 23.68 -4.86
C THR A 67 1.91 22.82 -3.66
N LEU A 68 2.29 21.55 -3.60
CA LEU A 68 1.94 20.62 -2.52
C LEU A 68 2.97 19.52 -2.36
N THR A 69 2.93 18.86 -1.21
CA THR A 69 3.64 17.62 -0.95
C THR A 69 2.66 16.46 -0.93
N LEU A 70 3.02 15.39 -1.63
CA LEU A 70 2.25 14.16 -1.74
C LEU A 70 3.06 13.00 -1.14
N TYR A 71 2.47 12.30 -0.18
CA TYR A 71 3.00 11.08 0.40
C TYR A 71 2.23 9.89 -0.15
N LEU A 72 2.92 8.97 -0.81
CA LEU A 72 2.31 7.81 -1.46
C LEU A 72 2.64 6.52 -0.70
N TYR A 73 1.60 5.75 -0.42
CA TYR A 73 1.67 4.49 0.30
C TYR A 73 1.75 3.29 -0.64
N GLY A 74 0.92 3.27 -1.69
CA GLY A 74 0.84 2.13 -2.58
C GLY A 74 0.05 2.41 -3.85
N ALA A 75 0.20 1.51 -4.83
CA ALA A 75 -0.44 1.56 -6.13
C ALA A 75 -1.20 0.26 -6.41
N TYR A 76 -2.41 0.36 -6.91
CA TYR A 76 -3.33 -0.76 -7.10
C TYR A 76 -3.96 -0.72 -8.48
N LEU A 77 -3.95 -1.85 -9.19
CA LEU A 77 -4.63 -1.97 -10.47
C LEU A 77 -6.14 -2.18 -10.26
N ASP A 78 -6.94 -1.32 -10.87
CA ASP A 78 -8.40 -1.42 -10.86
C ASP A 78 -8.91 -1.74 -12.28
N ILE A 79 -9.25 -3.00 -12.49
CA ILE A 79 -9.80 -3.54 -13.76
C ILE A 79 -11.30 -3.87 -13.68
N ARG A 80 -11.98 -3.36 -12.64
CA ARG A 80 -13.40 -3.67 -12.46
C ARG A 80 -14.24 -3.13 -13.62
N THR A 81 -15.13 -3.95 -14.14
CA THR A 81 -16.03 -3.60 -15.26
C THR A 81 -17.00 -2.47 -14.97
N ARG A 82 -17.23 -2.17 -13.67
CA ARG A 82 -18.08 -1.04 -13.23
C ARG A 82 -17.37 0.29 -13.26
N ASN A 83 -16.08 0.31 -13.59
CA ASN A 83 -15.33 1.55 -13.67
C ASN A 83 -15.62 2.24 -15.01
N PRO A 84 -16.26 3.42 -15.04
CA PRO A 84 -16.62 4.10 -16.27
C PRO A 84 -15.41 4.58 -17.09
N GLU A 85 -14.27 4.79 -16.43
CA GLU A 85 -13.03 5.23 -17.08
C GLU A 85 -12.18 4.06 -17.63
N GLY A 86 -12.66 2.82 -17.49
CA GLY A 86 -11.90 1.62 -17.86
C GLY A 86 -10.80 1.28 -16.86
N PRO A 87 -9.80 0.44 -17.26
CA PRO A 87 -8.72 0.04 -16.38
C PRO A 87 -7.87 1.25 -15.97
N ASN A 88 -7.51 1.29 -14.69
CA ASN A 88 -6.68 2.36 -14.15
C ASN A 88 -5.82 1.89 -12.99
N VAL A 89 -4.80 2.67 -12.63
CA VAL A 89 -4.03 2.49 -11.42
C VAL A 89 -4.52 3.49 -10.37
N ARG A 90 -4.87 2.99 -9.20
CA ARG A 90 -5.26 3.77 -8.03
C ARG A 90 -4.06 3.96 -7.12
N LEU A 91 -3.71 5.21 -6.82
CA LEU A 91 -2.64 5.54 -5.90
C LEU A 91 -3.24 6.00 -4.57
N LEU A 92 -2.85 5.30 -3.50
CA LEU A 92 -3.21 5.71 -2.16
C LEU A 92 -2.16 6.66 -1.62
N GLY A 93 -2.59 7.82 -1.15
CA GLY A 93 -1.69 8.82 -0.62
C GLY A 93 -2.32 9.80 0.35
N MET A 94 -1.46 10.65 0.90
CA MET A 94 -1.84 11.81 1.71
C MET A 94 -1.23 13.06 1.12
N MET A 95 -1.95 14.19 1.22
CA MET A 95 -1.50 15.49 0.73
C MET A 95 -1.61 16.54 1.84
N ASP A 96 -0.74 17.52 1.78
CA ASP A 96 -0.73 18.68 2.67
C ASP A 96 -1.78 19.75 2.29
N LYS A 97 -2.59 19.49 1.25
CA LYS A 97 -3.63 20.43 0.79
C LYS A 97 -4.94 19.76 0.48
N LEU A 98 -6.02 20.46 0.81
CA LEU A 98 -7.36 20.15 0.34
C LEU A 98 -7.56 20.70 -1.08
N ARG A 99 -8.29 19.91 -1.92
CA ARG A 99 -8.67 20.29 -3.31
C ARG A 99 -7.46 20.72 -4.15
N PRO A 100 -6.49 19.82 -4.39
CA PRO A 100 -5.29 20.12 -5.14
C PRO A 100 -5.66 20.58 -6.57
N LYS A 101 -5.01 21.65 -7.04
CA LYS A 101 -5.16 22.15 -8.41
C LYS A 101 -3.97 21.81 -9.31
N VAL A 102 -2.99 21.08 -8.76
CA VAL A 102 -1.79 20.67 -9.49
C VAL A 102 -2.13 19.61 -10.52
N LYS A 103 -1.47 19.67 -11.67
CA LYS A 103 -1.50 18.60 -12.67
C LYS A 103 -0.37 17.64 -12.36
N ILE A 104 -0.72 16.38 -12.13
CA ILE A 104 0.23 15.30 -11.85
C ILE A 104 0.12 14.26 -12.95
N PHE A 105 1.26 13.80 -13.43
CA PHE A 105 1.36 12.72 -14.39
C PHE A 105 1.81 11.43 -13.70
N CYS A 106 1.16 10.33 -14.08
CA CYS A 106 1.59 8.97 -13.78
C CYS A 106 2.44 8.49 -14.95
N GLN A 107 3.61 7.97 -14.66
CA GLN A 107 4.48 7.27 -15.59
C GLN A 107 4.26 5.77 -15.34
N LEU A 108 3.46 5.14 -16.19
CA LEU A 108 3.10 3.73 -16.08
C LEU A 108 4.16 2.86 -16.78
N TRP A 109 4.81 2.00 -16.03
CA TRP A 109 5.87 1.12 -16.52
C TRP A 109 5.31 -0.27 -16.76
N PHE A 110 5.47 -0.76 -17.99
CA PHE A 110 5.03 -2.08 -18.40
C PHE A 110 6.20 -3.03 -18.51
N GLU A 111 5.93 -4.31 -18.37
CA GLU A 111 6.92 -5.36 -18.53
C GLU A 111 7.61 -5.25 -19.90
N ASN A 112 8.92 -5.44 -19.91
CA ASN A 112 9.79 -5.30 -21.10
C ASN A 112 9.74 -3.93 -21.81
N SER A 113 9.32 -2.87 -21.12
CA SER A 113 9.32 -1.51 -21.65
C SER A 113 10.40 -0.66 -20.99
N THR A 114 11.25 -0.01 -21.78
CA THR A 114 12.27 0.93 -21.30
C THR A 114 11.73 2.35 -21.11
N GLN A 115 10.51 2.61 -21.58
CA GLN A 115 9.85 3.91 -21.47
C GLN A 115 8.47 3.77 -20.85
N PRO A 116 8.06 4.73 -20.01
CA PRO A 116 6.74 4.71 -19.41
C PRO A 116 5.68 5.21 -20.38
N VAL A 117 4.47 4.75 -20.17
CA VAL A 117 3.27 5.35 -20.76
C VAL A 117 2.78 6.45 -19.85
N LEU A 118 2.66 7.66 -20.39
CA LEU A 118 2.23 8.82 -19.62
C LEU A 118 0.71 8.84 -19.49
N SER A 119 0.24 9.11 -18.29
CA SER A 119 -1.17 9.26 -17.98
C SER A 119 -1.37 10.45 -17.03
N LEU A 120 -2.26 11.36 -17.37
CA LEU A 120 -2.63 12.45 -16.46
C LEU A 120 -3.55 11.90 -15.37
N VAL A 121 -3.32 12.27 -14.10
CA VAL A 121 -4.26 11.98 -13.02
C VAL A 121 -5.62 12.58 -13.34
N SER A 122 -6.63 11.72 -13.49
CA SER A 122 -8.00 12.12 -13.89
C SER A 122 -8.84 12.54 -12.68
N GLU A 123 -8.58 11.95 -11.52
CA GLU A 123 -9.35 12.20 -10.30
C GLU A 123 -8.45 12.26 -9.07
N TYR A 124 -8.73 13.24 -8.21
CA TYR A 124 -8.21 13.34 -6.84
C TYR A 124 -9.38 13.13 -5.88
N LYS A 125 -9.60 11.88 -5.52
CA LYS A 125 -10.72 11.52 -4.65
C LYS A 125 -10.34 11.66 -3.19
N TYR A 126 -10.94 12.63 -2.51
CA TYR A 126 -10.83 12.77 -1.07
C TYR A 126 -11.56 11.63 -0.36
N ILE A 127 -10.88 10.94 0.57
CA ILE A 127 -11.41 9.70 1.16
C ILE A 127 -12.22 9.99 2.43
N PHE A 128 -12.09 11.16 3.00
CA PHE A 128 -12.77 11.51 4.25
C PHE A 128 -14.24 11.88 4.03
N VAL A 129 -15.12 11.26 4.80
CA VAL A 129 -16.53 11.63 4.88
C VAL A 129 -16.84 12.06 6.32
N SER A 130 -16.81 13.36 6.59
CA SER A 130 -17.43 13.89 7.81
C SER A 130 -18.94 13.86 7.63
N LYS A 131 -19.65 13.19 8.54
CA LYS A 131 -21.13 13.23 8.60
C LYS A 131 -21.67 14.54 9.16
N GLU A 132 -20.84 15.30 9.82
CA GLU A 132 -21.20 16.61 10.31
C GLU A 132 -20.77 17.61 9.23
N GLY A 133 -21.76 18.26 8.62
CA GLY A 133 -21.60 19.35 7.67
C GLY A 133 -20.94 20.57 8.31
N GLY A 134 -19.77 20.38 8.87
CA GLY A 134 -18.87 21.41 9.31
C GLY A 134 -18.31 22.09 8.09
N GLU A 135 -18.86 23.25 7.79
CA GLU A 135 -18.25 24.26 6.98
C GLU A 135 -16.76 24.35 7.30
N GLU A 136 -15.95 24.51 6.24
CA GLU A 136 -14.59 24.99 6.23
C GLU A 136 -14.09 25.54 7.57
N GLY A 137 -13.62 24.67 8.45
CA GLY A 137 -12.77 25.08 9.54
C GLY A 137 -11.52 25.69 8.91
N ASN A 138 -11.44 27.00 8.95
CA ASN A 138 -10.32 27.80 8.52
C ASN A 138 -9.06 27.42 9.31
N ASN A 139 -8.38 26.37 8.90
CA ASN A 139 -6.94 26.19 8.88
C ASN A 139 -6.58 24.75 8.46
N PRO A 140 -6.45 24.48 7.14
CA PRO A 140 -6.01 23.17 6.68
C PRO A 140 -4.49 23.02 6.71
N THR A 141 -3.76 23.89 7.40
CA THR A 141 -2.32 24.02 7.19
C THR A 141 -1.47 22.98 7.93
N ASP A 142 -2.04 22.23 8.88
CA ASP A 142 -1.23 21.32 9.70
C ASP A 142 -1.58 19.83 9.56
N ASN A 143 -2.62 19.48 8.80
CA ASN A 143 -3.07 18.10 8.72
C ASN A 143 -3.00 17.55 7.29
N LEU A 144 -2.31 16.44 7.13
CA LEU A 144 -2.30 15.67 5.88
C LEU A 144 -3.69 15.09 5.59
N GLN A 145 -4.12 15.17 4.36
CA GLN A 145 -5.43 14.75 3.90
C GLN A 145 -5.33 13.47 3.07
N PRO A 146 -6.17 12.45 3.31
CA PRO A 146 -6.13 11.20 2.57
C PRO A 146 -6.79 11.31 1.21
N TYR A 147 -6.08 10.85 0.16
CA TYR A 147 -6.53 10.85 -1.22
C TYR A 147 -6.32 9.52 -1.92
N LEU A 148 -7.21 9.24 -2.84
CA LEU A 148 -7.04 8.21 -3.85
C LEU A 148 -6.94 8.91 -5.21
N LEU A 149 -5.78 8.80 -5.85
CA LEU A 149 -5.56 9.35 -7.17
C LEU A 149 -5.86 8.28 -8.22
N THR A 150 -6.42 8.70 -9.35
CA THR A 150 -6.71 7.81 -10.47
C THR A 150 -5.81 8.12 -11.65
N CYS A 151 -5.03 7.12 -12.08
CA CYS A 151 -4.20 7.14 -13.27
C CYS A 151 -4.84 6.24 -14.33
N PRO A 152 -5.59 6.76 -15.31
CA PRO A 152 -6.19 5.96 -16.37
C PRO A 152 -5.12 5.24 -17.20
N ILE A 153 -5.36 3.99 -17.56
CA ILE A 153 -4.51 3.29 -18.51
C ILE A 153 -5.01 3.66 -19.92
N PRO A 154 -4.15 4.26 -20.78
CA PRO A 154 -4.57 4.62 -22.13
C PRO A 154 -5.09 3.41 -22.92
N SER A 155 -6.07 3.65 -23.79
CA SER A 155 -6.75 2.57 -24.57
C SER A 155 -5.78 1.72 -25.38
N SER A 156 -4.68 2.30 -25.86
CA SER A 156 -3.60 1.55 -26.55
C SER A 156 -2.91 0.49 -25.67
N HIS A 157 -3.06 0.59 -24.35
CA HIS A 157 -2.45 -0.31 -23.35
C HIS A 157 -3.47 -0.97 -22.42
N ALA A 158 -4.77 -0.83 -22.72
CA ALA A 158 -5.85 -1.30 -21.85
C ALA A 158 -5.84 -2.83 -21.57
N GLN A 159 -5.17 -3.59 -22.43
CA GLN A 159 -5.02 -5.05 -22.28
C GLN A 159 -3.73 -5.46 -21.56
N LYS A 160 -2.92 -4.48 -21.12
CA LYS A 160 -1.65 -4.72 -20.42
C LYS A 160 -1.73 -4.19 -19.01
N ASN A 161 -1.13 -4.92 -18.08
CA ASN A 161 -1.06 -4.48 -16.70
C ASN A 161 0.29 -3.78 -16.47
N PRO A 162 0.30 -2.54 -16.00
CA PRO A 162 1.54 -1.89 -15.58
C PRO A 162 2.09 -2.60 -14.34
N VAL A 163 3.40 -2.77 -14.29
CA VAL A 163 4.10 -3.40 -13.16
C VAL A 163 4.54 -2.39 -12.12
N LEU A 164 4.90 -1.17 -12.57
CA LEU A 164 5.32 -0.07 -11.71
C LEU A 164 4.62 1.22 -12.12
N VAL A 165 4.58 2.15 -11.21
CA VAL A 165 4.13 3.51 -11.45
C VAL A 165 5.04 4.50 -10.72
N SER A 166 5.47 5.53 -11.41
CA SER A 166 6.09 6.72 -10.86
C SER A 166 5.18 7.93 -11.07
N VAL A 167 5.37 8.97 -10.27
CA VAL A 167 4.50 10.15 -10.25
C VAL A 167 5.35 11.40 -10.34
N VAL A 168 4.97 12.32 -11.22
CA VAL A 168 5.72 13.55 -11.50
C VAL A 168 4.77 14.73 -11.75
N GLU A 169 5.27 15.95 -11.54
CA GLU A 169 4.52 17.17 -11.92
C GLU A 169 4.65 17.44 -13.42
N ASN A 170 5.84 17.31 -14.01
CA ASN A 170 6.03 17.44 -15.45
C ASN A 170 6.31 16.06 -16.06
N ALA A 171 5.68 15.79 -17.20
CA ALA A 171 5.66 14.47 -17.82
C ALA A 171 7.04 13.81 -18.03
N CYS A 172 8.07 14.63 -18.28
CA CYS A 172 9.43 14.16 -18.58
C CYS A 172 10.38 14.18 -17.37
N ASP A 173 9.91 14.57 -16.20
CA ASP A 173 10.74 14.61 -15.00
C ASP A 173 11.11 13.20 -14.55
N THR A 174 12.29 13.08 -13.92
CA THR A 174 12.64 11.87 -13.17
C THR A 174 11.95 11.94 -11.82
N SER A 175 11.15 10.94 -11.51
CA SER A 175 10.40 10.88 -10.27
C SER A 175 11.27 10.61 -9.05
N THR A 176 10.83 11.07 -7.89
CA THR A 176 11.34 10.65 -6.58
C THR A 176 10.50 9.53 -5.96
N VAL A 177 9.51 9.02 -6.72
CA VAL A 177 8.57 7.98 -6.29
C VAL A 177 8.54 6.86 -7.33
N LEU A 178 8.60 5.63 -6.86
CA LEU A 178 8.38 4.44 -7.69
C LEU A 178 7.67 3.38 -6.85
N LEU A 179 6.46 3.04 -7.24
CA LEU A 179 5.62 2.07 -6.54
C LEU A 179 5.36 0.84 -7.41
N LYS A 180 5.42 -0.33 -6.79
CA LYS A 180 4.92 -1.55 -7.43
C LYS A 180 3.41 -1.47 -7.55
N VAL A 181 2.89 -1.78 -8.74
CA VAL A 181 1.46 -1.88 -8.96
C VAL A 181 0.99 -3.25 -8.52
N THR A 182 0.21 -3.26 -7.45
CA THR A 182 -0.38 -4.47 -6.93
C THR A 182 -1.66 -4.78 -7.70
N HIS A 183 -1.80 -5.99 -8.17
CA HIS A 183 -3.03 -6.45 -8.78
C HIS A 183 -3.34 -7.88 -8.35
N ASP A 184 -4.62 -8.19 -8.28
CA ASP A 184 -5.06 -9.55 -8.02
C ASP A 184 -5.01 -10.37 -9.29
N LYS A 185 -4.22 -11.41 -9.29
CA LYS A 185 -4.41 -12.54 -10.19
C LYS A 185 -5.49 -13.42 -9.55
N LEU A 186 -6.70 -13.42 -10.13
CA LEU A 186 -7.66 -14.49 -9.84
C LEU A 186 -7.03 -15.77 -10.38
N GLU A 187 -6.53 -16.62 -9.50
CA GLU A 187 -6.17 -17.97 -9.92
C GLU A 187 -7.47 -18.68 -10.29
N GLU A 188 -7.54 -19.16 -11.54
CA GLU A 188 -8.66 -19.97 -12.01
C GLU A 188 -8.72 -21.23 -11.13
N GLY A 189 -9.80 -21.36 -10.34
CA GLY A 189 -10.04 -22.50 -9.47
C GLY A 189 -10.08 -22.20 -7.97
N GLU A 190 -9.85 -20.98 -7.49
CA GLU A 190 -10.11 -20.66 -6.09
C GLU A 190 -11.62 -20.66 -5.80
N GLU A 191 -12.05 -21.78 -5.25
CA GLU A 191 -13.38 -21.92 -4.69
C GLU A 191 -13.56 -21.00 -3.50
N LYS A 192 -14.64 -20.20 -3.56
CA LYS A 192 -15.26 -19.51 -2.45
C LYS A 192 -14.63 -18.19 -2.02
N LYS A 193 -15.40 -17.13 -2.18
CA LYS A 193 -15.13 -15.83 -1.58
C LYS A 193 -15.07 -15.99 -0.06
N LYS A 194 -13.92 -15.67 0.52
CA LYS A 194 -13.70 -15.65 1.97
C LYS A 194 -14.15 -14.32 2.54
N PHE A 195 -14.64 -14.34 3.77
CA PHE A 195 -14.98 -13.12 4.50
C PHE A 195 -13.77 -12.63 5.28
N ALA A 196 -13.34 -11.39 5.00
CA ALA A 196 -12.33 -10.72 5.77
C ALA A 196 -12.89 -9.49 6.45
N VAL A 197 -12.54 -9.30 7.71
CA VAL A 197 -12.87 -8.11 8.48
C VAL A 197 -11.67 -7.20 8.54
N CYS A 198 -11.83 -5.96 8.08
CA CYS A 198 -10.81 -4.94 8.16
C CYS A 198 -11.15 -3.94 9.26
N VAL A 199 -10.24 -3.74 10.16
CA VAL A 199 -10.38 -2.80 11.28
C VAL A 199 -9.52 -1.58 11.02
N LYS A 200 -10.04 -0.42 11.38
CA LYS A 200 -9.26 0.82 11.35
C LYS A 200 -7.98 0.69 12.18
N GLY A 201 -7.01 1.55 11.92
CA GLY A 201 -5.78 1.60 12.70
C GLY A 201 -6.08 1.71 14.20
N LEU A 202 -5.44 0.83 14.98
CA LEU A 202 -5.62 0.76 16.41
C LEU A 202 -4.60 1.68 17.09
N ASP A 203 -5.15 2.64 17.81
CA ASP A 203 -4.45 3.49 18.77
C ASP A 203 -5.12 3.25 20.13
N MET A 204 -4.54 2.36 20.93
CA MET A 204 -5.15 1.87 22.17
C MET A 204 -4.13 1.88 23.31
N PRO A 205 -4.00 2.99 24.02
CA PRO A 205 -3.10 3.09 25.20
C PRO A 205 -3.64 2.29 26.40
N ASP A 206 -4.95 2.04 26.46
CA ASP A 206 -5.61 1.34 27.56
C ASP A 206 -5.57 -0.18 27.39
N ASP A 207 -5.65 -0.90 28.51
CA ASP A 207 -5.72 -2.36 28.53
C ASP A 207 -7.13 -2.87 28.14
N LEU A 208 -7.36 -3.05 26.86
CA LEU A 208 -8.59 -3.62 26.30
C LEU A 208 -8.42 -5.11 25.90
N THR A 209 -7.43 -5.80 26.46
CA THR A 209 -7.04 -7.16 26.06
C THR A 209 -8.23 -8.13 26.06
N VAL A 210 -9.03 -8.16 27.15
CA VAL A 210 -10.16 -9.09 27.26
C VAL A 210 -11.23 -8.80 26.23
N ARG A 211 -11.63 -7.54 26.10
CA ARG A 211 -12.67 -7.12 25.13
C ARG A 211 -12.26 -7.40 23.70
N LEU A 212 -10.99 -7.19 23.38
CA LEU A 212 -10.47 -7.46 22.03
C LEU A 212 -10.41 -8.97 21.73
N ALA A 213 -10.05 -9.79 22.73
CA ALA A 213 -10.09 -11.23 22.58
C ALA A 213 -11.52 -11.73 22.33
N GLU A 214 -12.48 -11.32 23.16
CA GLU A 214 -13.90 -11.64 22.98
C GLU A 214 -14.42 -11.21 21.60
N TRP A 215 -14.02 -10.04 21.14
CA TRP A 215 -14.43 -9.54 19.83
C TRP A 215 -13.83 -10.37 18.68
N ILE A 216 -12.54 -10.75 18.75
CA ILE A 216 -11.89 -11.58 17.73
C ILE A 216 -12.59 -12.93 17.63
N GLU A 217 -12.77 -13.62 18.77
CA GLU A 217 -13.43 -14.93 18.83
C GLU A 217 -14.90 -14.85 18.31
N LEU A 218 -15.63 -13.80 18.66
CA LEU A 218 -16.98 -13.59 18.18
C LEU A 218 -17.04 -13.41 16.65
N VAL A 219 -16.17 -12.57 16.10
CA VAL A 219 -16.13 -12.28 14.66
C VAL A 219 -15.77 -13.55 13.87
N GLU A 220 -14.88 -14.36 14.40
CA GLU A 220 -14.51 -15.66 13.83
C GLU A 220 -15.69 -16.66 13.91
N ALA A 221 -16.36 -16.74 15.05
CA ALA A 221 -17.55 -17.57 15.22
C ALA A 221 -18.71 -17.15 14.28
N MET A 222 -18.78 -15.87 13.89
CA MET A 222 -19.71 -15.37 12.87
C MET A 222 -19.31 -15.72 11.44
N GLY A 223 -18.18 -16.37 11.21
CA GLY A 223 -17.73 -16.86 9.92
C GLY A 223 -16.73 -15.97 9.17
N ALA A 224 -16.06 -15.07 9.88
CA ALA A 224 -14.92 -14.36 9.28
C ALA A 224 -13.71 -15.29 9.15
N ASP A 225 -13.16 -15.38 7.95
CA ASP A 225 -11.97 -16.20 7.69
C ASP A 225 -10.68 -15.52 8.17
N LYS A 226 -10.66 -14.19 8.21
CA LYS A 226 -9.49 -13.42 8.63
C LYS A 226 -9.85 -12.01 9.07
N ILE A 227 -9.09 -11.51 10.04
CA ILE A 227 -9.21 -10.14 10.54
C ILE A 227 -7.91 -9.40 10.24
N PHE A 228 -7.98 -8.26 9.56
CA PHE A 228 -6.84 -7.40 9.27
C PHE A 228 -6.83 -6.18 10.18
N LEU A 229 -5.71 -5.96 10.83
CA LEU A 229 -5.51 -4.91 11.81
C LEU A 229 -4.24 -4.12 11.51
N TYR A 230 -4.36 -2.81 11.56
CA TYR A 230 -3.20 -1.91 11.56
C TYR A 230 -2.98 -1.39 12.96
N LYS A 231 -1.75 -1.46 13.45
CA LYS A 231 -1.41 -0.93 14.77
C LYS A 231 -0.54 0.31 14.66
N TYR A 232 -0.88 1.30 15.44
CA TYR A 232 -0.05 2.47 15.71
C TYR A 232 0.61 2.31 17.07
N GLU A 233 -0.03 2.73 18.15
CA GLU A 233 0.43 2.57 19.52
C GLU A 233 -0.57 1.70 20.29
N LEU A 234 -0.08 0.65 20.95
CA LEU A 234 -0.91 -0.30 21.67
C LEU A 234 -0.37 -0.53 23.08
N HIS A 235 -1.29 -0.71 24.02
CA HIS A 235 -0.95 -1.26 25.33
C HIS A 235 -0.21 -2.60 25.15
N HIS A 236 0.84 -2.82 25.94
CA HIS A 236 1.72 -3.99 25.78
C HIS A 236 1.00 -5.34 25.84
N LYS A 237 -0.07 -5.48 26.65
CA LYS A 237 -0.87 -6.71 26.71
C LYS A 237 -1.72 -6.90 25.45
N VAL A 238 -2.27 -5.83 24.89
CA VAL A 238 -3.01 -5.84 23.62
C VAL A 238 -2.09 -6.26 22.48
N ASP A 239 -0.87 -5.70 22.41
CA ASP A 239 0.11 -6.08 21.39
C ASP A 239 0.51 -7.57 21.51
N LYS A 240 0.68 -8.07 22.74
CA LYS A 240 0.95 -9.49 22.99
C LYS A 240 -0.20 -10.39 22.54
N LEU A 241 -1.44 -10.00 22.81
CA LEU A 241 -2.64 -10.71 22.36
C LEU A 241 -2.70 -10.78 20.83
N LEU A 242 -2.54 -9.64 20.17
CA LEU A 242 -2.61 -9.58 18.70
C LEU A 242 -1.49 -10.37 18.03
N LYS A 243 -0.29 -10.38 18.61
CA LYS A 243 0.80 -11.24 18.14
C LYS A 243 0.49 -12.73 18.28
N TYR A 244 -0.24 -13.12 19.32
CA TYR A 244 -0.72 -14.50 19.48
C TYR A 244 -1.68 -14.89 18.34
N TYR A 245 -2.72 -14.09 18.08
CA TYR A 245 -3.67 -14.35 16.99
C TYR A 245 -3.03 -14.23 15.59
N ALA A 246 -2.00 -13.40 15.45
CA ALA A 246 -1.24 -13.31 14.20
C ALA A 246 -0.45 -14.60 13.92
N LYS A 247 0.13 -15.22 14.96
CA LYS A 247 0.84 -16.51 14.84
C LYS A 247 -0.10 -17.67 14.52
N SER A 248 -1.35 -17.66 15.02
CA SER A 248 -2.36 -18.65 14.66
C SER A 248 -2.94 -18.47 13.26
N GLY A 249 -2.59 -17.38 12.59
CA GLY A 249 -3.07 -17.07 11.24
C GLY A 249 -4.43 -16.39 11.16
N GLN A 250 -5.12 -16.23 12.27
CA GLN A 250 -6.46 -15.61 12.36
C GLN A 250 -6.42 -14.11 12.11
N VAL A 251 -5.36 -13.42 12.55
CA VAL A 251 -5.19 -11.99 12.43
C VAL A 251 -4.03 -11.66 11.50
N GLY A 252 -4.26 -10.80 10.53
CA GLY A 252 -3.24 -10.11 9.76
C GLY A 252 -2.85 -8.80 10.44
N LEU A 253 -1.78 -8.80 11.23
CA LEU A 253 -1.33 -7.62 11.96
C LEU A 253 -0.24 -6.89 11.20
N ARG A 254 -0.45 -5.59 10.96
CA ARG A 254 0.55 -4.72 10.32
C ARG A 254 0.83 -3.50 11.19
N HIS A 255 2.10 -3.17 11.32
CA HIS A 255 2.49 -1.88 11.89
C HIS A 255 2.37 -0.81 10.79
N LEU A 256 1.84 0.34 11.15
CA LEU A 256 1.71 1.48 10.24
C LEU A 256 2.12 2.74 10.98
N THR A 257 2.98 3.53 10.35
CA THR A 257 3.26 4.91 10.76
C THR A 257 2.71 5.83 9.68
N LEU A 258 2.15 6.96 10.09
CA LEU A 258 1.70 7.99 9.15
C LEU A 258 2.90 8.82 8.68
N PRO A 259 2.80 9.48 7.52
CA PRO A 259 3.81 10.45 7.10
C PRO A 259 3.73 11.71 7.98
N GLY A 260 4.84 12.42 8.13
CA GLY A 260 4.95 13.60 9.01
C GLY A 260 5.59 13.31 10.36
N TRP A 261 5.87 14.35 11.11
CA TRP A 261 6.71 14.29 12.32
C TRP A 261 5.92 14.12 13.62
N ASP A 262 4.57 14.30 13.61
CA ASP A 262 3.78 14.26 14.84
C ASP A 262 2.50 13.43 14.68
N LEU A 263 2.52 12.23 15.26
CA LEU A 263 1.38 11.32 15.32
C LEU A 263 0.21 11.86 16.18
N ARG A 264 0.47 12.84 17.05
CA ARG A 264 -0.53 13.33 18.00
C ARG A 264 -1.47 14.38 17.43
N SER A 265 -1.14 14.95 16.28
CA SER A 265 -1.91 16.02 15.64
C SER A 265 -3.05 15.54 14.76
N PHE A 266 -3.31 14.21 14.66
CA PHE A 266 -4.29 13.66 13.73
C PHE A 266 -5.55 13.11 14.39
N PRO A 267 -6.60 13.93 14.62
CA PRO A 267 -7.93 13.39 14.94
C PRO A 267 -8.51 12.53 13.81
N ALA A 268 -7.98 12.69 12.59
CA ALA A 268 -8.36 11.92 11.39
C ALA A 268 -7.83 10.46 11.35
N LEU A 269 -7.00 10.02 12.30
CA LEU A 269 -6.51 8.65 12.40
C LEU A 269 -7.64 7.61 12.45
N SER A 270 -8.81 8.01 12.93
CA SER A 270 -9.99 7.18 13.05
C SER A 270 -10.56 6.70 11.71
N ILE A 271 -10.13 7.24 10.57
CA ILE A 271 -10.88 7.17 9.31
C ILE A 271 -10.16 6.39 8.21
N PHE A 272 -8.85 6.24 8.32
CA PHE A 272 -8.04 5.66 7.25
C PHE A 272 -8.41 4.23 6.85
N VAL A 273 -9.09 3.50 7.70
CA VAL A 273 -9.30 2.05 7.53
C VAL A 273 -10.71 1.65 7.11
N VAL A 274 -11.71 2.54 7.26
CA VAL A 274 -13.11 2.16 6.98
C VAL A 274 -13.39 1.99 5.47
N PHE A 275 -12.59 2.59 4.58
CA PHE A 275 -12.87 2.58 3.14
C PHE A 275 -11.94 1.70 2.28
N PHE A 276 -10.99 0.96 2.89
CA PHE A 276 -10.05 0.12 2.18
C PHE A 276 -10.29 -1.41 2.22
N PRO A 277 -11.44 -1.96 2.64
CA PRO A 277 -11.58 -3.40 2.79
C PRO A 277 -11.31 -4.18 1.51
N ALA A 278 -11.76 -3.65 0.38
CA ALA A 278 -11.73 -4.41 -0.87
C ALA A 278 -10.38 -4.43 -1.60
N MET A 279 -9.55 -3.38 -1.42
CA MET A 279 -8.25 -3.29 -2.09
C MET A 279 -7.11 -3.94 -1.29
N PHE A 280 -7.19 -3.85 0.05
CA PHE A 280 -6.14 -4.38 0.94
C PHE A 280 -6.32 -5.85 1.34
N ILE A 281 -7.54 -6.38 1.28
CA ILE A 281 -7.82 -7.74 1.74
C ILE A 281 -7.04 -8.77 0.90
N ARG A 282 -6.90 -8.54 -0.39
CA ARG A 282 -6.29 -9.50 -1.31
C ARG A 282 -4.76 -9.55 -1.20
N ASP A 283 -4.09 -8.41 -1.06
CA ASP A 283 -2.62 -8.35 -0.96
C ASP A 283 -2.07 -9.06 0.29
N HIS A 284 -2.90 -9.18 1.34
CA HIS A 284 -2.49 -9.83 2.58
C HIS A 284 -2.80 -11.33 2.63
N ILE A 285 -3.67 -11.83 1.76
CA ILE A 285 -3.99 -13.28 1.73
C ILE A 285 -2.83 -14.09 1.15
N HIS A 286 -2.07 -13.53 0.20
CA HIS A 286 -0.93 -14.20 -0.43
C HIS A 286 0.39 -14.16 0.37
N LEU A 287 0.49 -13.30 1.39
CA LEU A 287 1.72 -13.15 2.18
C LEU A 287 1.89 -14.17 3.32
N PHE A 288 0.94 -15.09 3.50
CA PHE A 288 1.08 -16.14 4.48
C PHE A 288 1.18 -17.50 3.79
N PRO A 289 2.34 -18.18 3.84
CA PRO A 289 2.42 -19.56 3.40
C PRO A 289 1.40 -20.38 4.20
N ARG A 290 0.66 -21.25 3.51
CA ARG A 290 -0.20 -22.25 4.16
C ARG A 290 0.70 -23.08 5.09
N GLN A 291 0.55 -22.93 6.39
CA GLN A 291 1.07 -23.94 7.29
C GLN A 291 0.28 -25.21 7.00
N ALA A 292 0.99 -26.26 6.56
CA ALA A 292 0.41 -27.58 6.43
C ALA A 292 -0.20 -27.98 7.78
N PRO A 293 -1.37 -28.64 7.82
CA PRO A 293 -1.92 -29.16 9.05
C PRO A 293 -0.90 -30.10 9.67
N ASN A 294 -0.58 -29.91 10.94
CA ASN A 294 0.23 -30.84 11.71
C ASN A 294 -0.41 -32.22 11.64
N PRO A 295 0.30 -33.27 11.25
CA PRO A 295 -0.22 -34.62 11.36
C PRO A 295 -0.44 -34.92 12.84
N THR A 296 -1.64 -35.35 13.17
CA THR A 296 -2.06 -35.88 14.49
C THR A 296 -1.22 -37.05 14.91
#